data_dbcae805239c8353ed2bea374c0eb013
#
_entry.id   dbcae805239c8353ed2bea374c0eb013
#
_cell.length_a   1.000
_cell.length_b   1.000
_cell.length_c   1.000
_cell.angle_alpha   90.00
_cell.angle_beta   90.00
_cell.angle_gamma   90.00
#
_symmetry.space_group_name_H-M   'P 1'
#
loop_
_entity.id
_entity.type
_entity.pdbx_description
1 polymer ?
#
loop_
_entity_poly.entity_id
_entity_poly.type
_entity_poly.pdbx_seq_one_letter_code
_entity_poly.pdbx_strand_id
1 'polypeptide(L)'
;MTDLPPLHAMIDPGSSDGPVIVLLHGRGSDERDLHPLGRMLHPDATTVSVRAPFPAAPWGYGPGYAWYRFLGGTTPESESFERGQDALAAFLDEIPSRLGRTGTPIILGGFSQGGTTSLAYLMRHPGAVNAVMVFSGFLADHPSVHVTAERVGTTPIFWGHGTADGAVPFEAAETGWQALRAAGAALESHRYPSMSHTIDEVELRDAATWLDRILAAGTQNGAS
;
A
#
# COMPACT_ATOMS: atom_id res chain seq x y z
N MET A 1 8.54 -24.51 -9.28
CA MET A 1 8.00 -23.63 -8.23
C MET A 1 6.49 -23.73 -8.35
N THR A 2 5.78 -24.08 -7.26
CA THR A 2 4.30 -24.12 -7.30
C THR A 2 3.80 -22.68 -7.26
N ASP A 3 2.96 -22.32 -8.23
CA ASP A 3 2.30 -21.00 -8.25
C ASP A 3 1.48 -20.80 -6.98
N LEU A 4 1.45 -19.57 -6.47
CA LEU A 4 0.57 -19.22 -5.36
C LEU A 4 -0.89 -19.24 -5.84
N PRO A 5 -1.85 -19.65 -4.99
CA PRO A 5 -3.25 -19.53 -5.33
C PRO A 5 -3.63 -18.05 -5.51
N PRO A 6 -4.71 -17.75 -6.26
CA PRO A 6 -5.24 -16.38 -6.37
C PRO A 6 -5.47 -15.76 -5.00
N LEU A 7 -5.14 -14.47 -4.85
CA LEU A 7 -5.32 -13.77 -3.58
C LEU A 7 -6.80 -13.66 -3.23
N HIS A 8 -7.10 -13.89 -1.95
CA HIS A 8 -8.42 -13.68 -1.39
C HIS A 8 -8.61 -12.21 -1.01
N ALA A 9 -9.80 -11.66 -1.23
CA ALA A 9 -10.14 -10.31 -0.82
C ALA A 9 -11.58 -10.20 -0.31
N MET A 10 -11.80 -9.28 0.62
CA MET A 10 -13.12 -8.75 0.94
C MET A 10 -13.38 -7.52 0.07
N ILE A 11 -14.58 -7.44 -0.50
CA ILE A 11 -14.99 -6.32 -1.36
C ILE A 11 -16.25 -5.69 -0.76
N ASP A 12 -16.17 -4.39 -0.47
CA ASP A 12 -17.30 -3.55 -0.12
C ASP A 12 -17.56 -2.61 -1.29
N PRO A 13 -18.65 -2.81 -2.06
CA PRO A 13 -18.90 -2.02 -3.25
C PRO A 13 -19.28 -0.58 -2.88
N GLY A 14 -18.59 0.37 -3.50
CA GLY A 14 -18.88 1.80 -3.44
C GLY A 14 -19.85 2.24 -4.54
N SER A 15 -19.86 3.53 -4.85
CA SER A 15 -20.60 4.07 -5.99
C SER A 15 -19.94 3.63 -7.32
N SER A 16 -20.71 3.63 -8.41
CA SER A 16 -20.20 3.28 -9.75
C SER A 16 -19.06 4.17 -10.21
N ASP A 17 -19.02 5.42 -9.75
CA ASP A 17 -18.09 6.45 -10.19
C ASP A 17 -16.96 6.71 -9.16
N GLY A 18 -17.05 6.09 -7.96
CA GLY A 18 -16.04 6.21 -6.92
C GLY A 18 -14.73 5.48 -7.27
N PRO A 19 -13.62 5.79 -6.63
CA PRO A 19 -12.35 5.11 -6.84
C PRO A 19 -12.38 3.67 -6.32
N VAL A 20 -11.42 2.86 -6.73
CA VAL A 20 -11.13 1.56 -6.12
C VAL A 20 -9.97 1.74 -5.15
N ILE A 21 -10.19 1.47 -3.87
CA ILE A 21 -9.15 1.50 -2.83
C ILE A 21 -8.80 0.04 -2.49
N VAL A 22 -7.57 -0.35 -2.83
CA VAL A 22 -7.02 -1.67 -2.49
C VAL A 22 -6.17 -1.54 -1.24
N LEU A 23 -6.49 -2.27 -0.17
CA LEU A 23 -5.84 -2.19 1.13
C LEU A 23 -5.11 -3.48 1.49
N LEU A 24 -3.84 -3.33 1.87
CA LEU A 24 -2.92 -4.41 2.23
C LEU A 24 -2.62 -4.37 3.72
N HIS A 25 -3.03 -5.41 4.46
CA HIS A 25 -2.86 -5.49 5.91
C HIS A 25 -1.40 -5.66 6.37
N GLY A 26 -1.14 -5.42 7.64
CA GLY A 26 0.15 -5.66 8.28
C GLY A 26 0.47 -7.15 8.48
N ARG A 27 1.72 -7.45 8.79
CA ARG A 27 2.20 -8.80 9.08
C ARG A 27 1.42 -9.46 10.22
N GLY A 28 0.96 -10.69 10.02
CA GLY A 28 0.25 -11.48 11.03
C GLY A 28 -1.25 -11.18 11.12
N SER A 29 -1.77 -10.30 10.26
CA SER A 29 -3.18 -9.94 10.18
C SER A 29 -3.88 -10.62 8.97
N ASP A 30 -5.05 -10.14 8.58
CA ASP A 30 -5.83 -10.63 7.45
C ASP A 30 -6.62 -9.49 6.75
N GLU A 31 -7.40 -9.84 5.74
CA GLU A 31 -8.20 -8.91 4.93
C GLU A 31 -9.26 -8.12 5.70
N ARG A 32 -9.58 -8.48 6.95
CA ARG A 32 -10.58 -7.77 7.76
C ARG A 32 -10.00 -6.55 8.44
N ASP A 33 -8.68 -6.53 8.65
CA ASP A 33 -7.98 -5.54 9.46
C ASP A 33 -8.19 -4.11 8.97
N LEU A 34 -7.87 -3.84 7.71
CA LEU A 34 -8.00 -2.51 7.12
C LEU A 34 -9.33 -2.29 6.39
N HIS A 35 -10.17 -3.31 6.28
CA HIS A 35 -11.43 -3.24 5.54
C HIS A 35 -12.33 -2.06 5.95
N PRO A 36 -12.50 -1.74 7.24
CA PRO A 36 -13.31 -0.59 7.67
C PRO A 36 -12.76 0.76 7.21
N LEU A 37 -11.45 0.86 6.96
CA LEU A 37 -10.80 2.14 6.62
C LEU A 37 -11.16 2.65 5.22
N GLY A 38 -11.53 1.77 4.30
CA GLY A 38 -11.85 2.18 2.93
C GLY A 38 -12.93 3.25 2.86
N ARG A 39 -14.03 3.06 3.58
CA ARG A 39 -15.12 4.05 3.67
C ARG A 39 -14.75 5.32 4.42
N MET A 40 -13.81 5.22 5.35
CA MET A 40 -13.31 6.38 6.10
C MET A 40 -12.34 7.21 5.25
N LEU A 41 -11.62 6.57 4.33
CA LEU A 41 -10.74 7.24 3.37
C LEU A 41 -11.54 7.95 2.27
N HIS A 42 -12.59 7.31 1.75
CA HIS A 42 -13.47 7.94 0.76
C HIS A 42 -14.84 7.22 0.75
N PRO A 43 -15.95 7.93 1.04
CA PRO A 43 -17.27 7.32 1.26
C PRO A 43 -17.84 6.59 0.05
N ASP A 44 -17.47 7.01 -1.16
CA ASP A 44 -17.94 6.42 -2.42
C ASP A 44 -17.00 5.35 -2.98
N ALA A 45 -15.88 5.06 -2.30
CA ALA A 45 -14.91 4.09 -2.78
C ALA A 45 -15.45 2.66 -2.76
N THR A 46 -15.12 1.89 -3.81
CA THR A 46 -15.12 0.44 -3.70
C THR A 46 -13.88 0.00 -2.93
N THR A 47 -14.07 -0.56 -1.75
CA THR A 47 -12.98 -1.06 -0.91
C THR A 47 -12.67 -2.51 -1.25
N VAL A 48 -11.41 -2.79 -1.54
CA VAL A 48 -10.88 -4.14 -1.79
C VAL A 48 -9.78 -4.41 -0.78
N SER A 49 -10.08 -5.16 0.27
CA SER A 49 -9.12 -5.50 1.31
C SER A 49 -8.56 -6.90 1.07
N VAL A 50 -7.25 -7.01 0.85
CA VAL A 50 -6.59 -8.19 0.31
C VAL A 50 -5.87 -8.98 1.40
N ARG A 51 -6.06 -10.31 1.42
CA ARG A 51 -5.29 -11.21 2.26
C ARG A 51 -3.95 -11.51 1.61
N ALA A 52 -2.88 -11.37 2.40
CA ALA A 52 -1.52 -11.73 1.98
C ALA A 52 -1.39 -13.24 1.67
N PRO A 53 -0.47 -13.64 0.78
CA PRO A 53 -0.43 -15.00 0.24
C PRO A 53 0.10 -16.06 1.20
N PHE A 54 0.88 -15.68 2.23
CA PHE A 54 1.55 -16.66 3.07
C PHE A 54 0.94 -16.75 4.46
N PRO A 55 0.64 -17.97 4.99
CA PRO A 55 0.33 -18.13 6.40
C PRO A 55 1.49 -17.59 7.27
N ALA A 56 1.17 -16.78 8.27
CA ALA A 56 2.15 -16.11 9.13
C ALA A 56 2.74 -17.02 10.21
N ALA A 57 1.97 -18.03 10.66
CA ALA A 57 2.35 -18.92 11.76
C ALA A 57 3.67 -19.68 11.56
N PRO A 58 4.00 -20.23 10.36
CA PRO A 58 5.29 -20.90 10.14
C PRO A 58 6.52 -19.98 10.34
N TRP A 59 6.32 -18.66 10.24
CA TRP A 59 7.37 -17.66 10.44
C TRP A 59 7.34 -17.02 11.84
N GLY A 60 6.44 -17.48 12.71
CA GLY A 60 6.29 -16.95 14.07
C GLY A 60 5.57 -15.60 14.15
N TYR A 61 4.78 -15.21 13.14
CA TYR A 61 4.11 -13.91 13.08
C TYR A 61 2.65 -13.93 13.56
N GLY A 62 2.22 -15.02 14.23
CA GLY A 62 0.84 -15.18 14.70
C GLY A 62 -0.04 -15.95 13.71
N PRO A 63 -1.36 -15.97 13.93
CA PRO A 63 -2.28 -16.87 13.22
C PRO A 63 -2.73 -16.36 11.83
N GLY A 64 -2.44 -15.11 11.49
CA GLY A 64 -2.87 -14.48 10.23
C GLY A 64 -1.96 -14.77 9.05
N TYR A 65 -1.74 -13.76 8.22
CA TYR A 65 -1.01 -13.86 6.96
C TYR A 65 0.09 -12.83 6.86
N ALA A 66 1.03 -13.01 5.92
CA ALA A 66 2.15 -12.11 5.66
C ALA A 66 2.43 -12.02 4.15
N TRP A 67 2.90 -10.85 3.72
CA TRP A 67 3.26 -10.59 2.33
C TRP A 67 4.60 -11.23 1.96
N TYR A 68 5.50 -11.31 2.92
CA TYR A 68 6.82 -11.93 2.79
C TYR A 68 7.40 -12.28 4.15
N ARG A 69 8.41 -13.14 4.16
CA ARG A 69 9.23 -13.40 5.35
C ARG A 69 10.19 -12.25 5.58
N PHE A 70 10.22 -11.73 6.80
CA PHE A 70 11.07 -10.62 7.21
C PHE A 70 12.36 -11.14 7.85
N LEU A 71 13.53 -10.62 7.41
CA LEU A 71 14.84 -11.04 7.92
C LEU A 71 15.41 -10.08 8.96
N GLY A 72 14.86 -8.87 9.09
CA GLY A 72 15.28 -7.82 10.02
C GLY A 72 15.62 -6.51 9.32
N GLY A 73 15.70 -5.41 10.07
CA GLY A 73 15.95 -4.08 9.53
C GLY A 73 14.91 -3.66 8.50
N THR A 74 15.30 -3.57 7.22
CA THR A 74 14.41 -3.30 6.09
C THR A 74 14.45 -4.41 5.04
N THR A 75 15.05 -5.57 5.37
CA THR A 75 15.37 -6.64 4.42
C THR A 75 14.31 -7.73 4.43
N PRO A 76 13.57 -7.96 3.33
CA PRO A 76 12.72 -9.12 3.11
C PRO A 76 13.53 -10.36 2.72
N GLU A 77 12.96 -11.54 2.96
CA GLU A 77 13.47 -12.77 2.34
C GLU A 77 13.06 -12.77 0.86
N SER A 78 14.06 -12.95 -0.01
CA SER A 78 13.94 -12.63 -1.44
C SER A 78 12.86 -13.47 -2.15
N GLU A 79 12.84 -14.79 -1.94
CA GLU A 79 11.89 -15.67 -2.63
C GLU A 79 10.43 -15.35 -2.29
N SER A 80 10.12 -15.23 -0.99
CA SER A 80 8.76 -14.89 -0.56
C SER A 80 8.35 -13.47 -0.97
N PHE A 81 9.30 -12.53 -0.96
CA PHE A 81 9.04 -11.16 -1.40
C PHE A 81 8.66 -11.09 -2.88
N GLU A 82 9.45 -11.70 -3.75
CA GLU A 82 9.18 -11.75 -5.19
C GLU A 82 7.82 -12.41 -5.47
N ARG A 83 7.57 -13.58 -4.87
CA ARG A 83 6.30 -14.30 -5.04
C ARG A 83 5.10 -13.53 -4.52
N GLY A 84 5.26 -12.81 -3.40
CA GLY A 84 4.22 -11.93 -2.86
C GLY A 84 3.90 -10.76 -3.78
N GLN A 85 4.93 -10.15 -4.37
CA GLN A 85 4.79 -9.08 -5.36
C GLN A 85 4.12 -9.57 -6.64
N ASP A 86 4.52 -10.73 -7.16
CA ASP A 86 3.94 -11.31 -8.37
C ASP A 86 2.45 -11.68 -8.17
N ALA A 87 2.10 -12.24 -6.99
CA ALA A 87 0.72 -12.53 -6.65
C ALA A 87 -0.13 -11.24 -6.55
N LEU A 88 0.43 -10.17 -5.98
CA LEU A 88 -0.25 -8.86 -5.92
C LEU A 88 -0.43 -8.27 -7.32
N ALA A 89 0.59 -8.36 -8.19
CA ALA A 89 0.51 -7.86 -9.56
C ALA A 89 -0.61 -8.57 -10.33
N ALA A 90 -0.62 -9.90 -10.31
CA ALA A 90 -1.67 -10.69 -10.95
C ALA A 90 -3.08 -10.34 -10.41
N PHE A 91 -3.21 -10.11 -9.10
CA PHE A 91 -4.47 -9.71 -8.49
C PHE A 91 -4.93 -8.32 -8.95
N LEU A 92 -4.03 -7.34 -8.98
CA LEU A 92 -4.37 -5.96 -9.40
C LEU A 92 -4.72 -5.89 -10.88
N ASP A 93 -4.09 -6.67 -11.73
CA ASP A 93 -4.41 -6.77 -13.17
C ASP A 93 -5.84 -7.29 -13.40
N GLU A 94 -6.37 -8.14 -12.50
CA GLU A 94 -7.71 -8.69 -12.60
C GLU A 94 -8.81 -7.76 -12.01
N ILE A 95 -8.47 -6.81 -11.14
CA ILE A 95 -9.45 -5.97 -10.42
C ILE A 95 -10.41 -5.23 -11.36
N PRO A 96 -9.97 -4.55 -12.43
CA PRO A 96 -10.89 -3.84 -13.32
C PRO A 96 -11.94 -4.75 -13.95
N SER A 97 -11.55 -5.96 -14.36
CA SER A 97 -12.46 -6.93 -14.95
C SER A 97 -13.38 -7.59 -13.92
N ARG A 98 -12.87 -7.91 -12.74
CA ARG A 98 -13.67 -8.48 -11.63
C ARG A 98 -14.76 -7.52 -11.16
N LEU A 99 -14.50 -6.22 -11.18
CA LEU A 99 -15.46 -5.20 -10.78
C LEU A 99 -16.33 -4.71 -11.96
N GLY A 100 -16.03 -5.10 -13.20
CA GLY A 100 -16.69 -4.57 -14.40
C GLY A 100 -16.42 -3.07 -14.60
N ARG A 101 -15.28 -2.56 -14.13
CA ARG A 101 -14.97 -1.13 -14.03
C ARG A 101 -13.60 -0.81 -14.62
N THR A 102 -13.51 -0.79 -15.93
CA THR A 102 -12.29 -0.38 -16.65
C THR A 102 -12.12 1.13 -16.60
N GLY A 103 -10.86 1.59 -16.42
CA GLY A 103 -10.52 3.02 -16.37
C GLY A 103 -10.82 3.71 -15.04
N THR A 104 -11.33 2.99 -14.03
CA THR A 104 -11.51 3.55 -12.68
C THR A 104 -10.17 3.70 -11.98
N PRO A 105 -9.90 4.83 -11.29
CA PRO A 105 -8.68 5.01 -10.54
C PRO A 105 -8.51 3.92 -9.46
N ILE A 106 -7.32 3.30 -9.44
CA ILE A 106 -6.91 2.33 -8.42
C ILE A 106 -5.95 3.03 -7.47
N ILE A 107 -6.31 3.07 -6.20
CA ILE A 107 -5.49 3.58 -5.09
C ILE A 107 -5.00 2.37 -4.30
N LEU A 108 -3.69 2.19 -4.24
CA LEU A 108 -3.09 1.10 -3.48
C LEU A 108 -2.61 1.62 -2.13
N GLY A 109 -3.06 1.03 -1.04
CA GLY A 109 -2.64 1.45 0.29
C GLY A 109 -2.33 0.27 1.19
N GLY A 110 -1.57 0.51 2.26
CA GLY A 110 -1.30 -0.55 3.22
C GLY A 110 -0.64 -0.08 4.51
N PHE A 111 -0.77 -0.92 5.53
CA PHE A 111 -0.19 -0.71 6.84
C PHE A 111 1.03 -1.59 7.04
N SER A 112 2.11 -1.05 7.62
CA SER A 112 3.30 -1.79 8.02
C SER A 112 3.87 -2.59 6.83
N GLN A 113 3.88 -3.92 6.91
CA GLN A 113 4.32 -4.79 5.81
C GLN A 113 3.50 -4.57 4.53
N GLY A 114 2.20 -4.30 4.63
CA GLY A 114 1.34 -3.94 3.49
C GLY A 114 1.74 -2.61 2.85
N GLY A 115 2.11 -1.60 3.66
CA GLY A 115 2.62 -0.32 3.16
C GLY A 115 3.95 -0.46 2.42
N THR A 116 4.87 -1.27 2.96
CA THR A 116 6.14 -1.65 2.30
C THR A 116 5.88 -2.37 0.97
N THR A 117 4.91 -3.30 0.96
CA THR A 117 4.50 -4.04 -0.24
C THR A 117 3.93 -3.10 -1.32
N SER A 118 3.13 -2.11 -0.92
CA SER A 118 2.57 -1.09 -1.82
C SER A 118 3.65 -0.20 -2.45
N LEU A 119 4.64 0.24 -1.66
CA LEU A 119 5.80 0.99 -2.19
C LEU A 119 6.62 0.16 -3.17
N ALA A 120 6.89 -1.10 -2.82
CA ALA A 120 7.64 -2.00 -3.69
C ALA A 120 6.89 -2.24 -5.01
N TYR A 121 5.57 -2.42 -4.96
CA TYR A 121 4.73 -2.56 -6.15
C TYR A 121 4.86 -1.33 -7.07
N LEU A 122 4.75 -0.12 -6.52
CA LEU A 122 4.93 1.12 -7.29
C LEU A 122 6.28 1.14 -8.03
N MET A 123 7.38 0.77 -7.33
CA MET A 123 8.72 0.77 -7.92
C MET A 123 8.91 -0.30 -8.99
N ARG A 124 8.18 -1.40 -8.90
CA ARG A 124 8.24 -2.51 -9.86
C ARG A 124 7.33 -2.31 -11.06
N HIS A 125 6.21 -1.61 -10.89
CA HIS A 125 5.16 -1.39 -11.88
C HIS A 125 4.79 0.10 -11.99
N PRO A 126 5.70 0.95 -12.51
CA PRO A 126 5.46 2.39 -12.63
C PRO A 126 4.17 2.69 -13.41
N GLY A 127 3.31 3.52 -12.84
CA GLY A 127 2.05 3.93 -13.49
C GLY A 127 0.91 2.90 -13.47
N ALA A 128 1.10 1.71 -12.85
CA ALA A 128 0.06 0.70 -12.76
C ALA A 128 -1.07 1.06 -11.77
N VAL A 129 -0.81 1.96 -10.84
CA VAL A 129 -1.81 2.51 -9.89
C VAL A 129 -1.80 4.03 -9.92
N ASN A 130 -2.94 4.64 -9.57
CA ASN A 130 -3.12 6.08 -9.67
C ASN A 130 -2.59 6.85 -8.46
N ALA A 131 -2.48 6.20 -7.30
CA ALA A 131 -1.87 6.74 -6.09
C ALA A 131 -1.48 5.63 -5.13
N VAL A 132 -0.56 5.94 -4.20
CA VAL A 132 -0.14 5.00 -3.14
C VAL A 132 -0.28 5.66 -1.77
N MET A 133 -0.84 4.92 -0.79
CA MET A 133 -0.92 5.32 0.62
C MET A 133 -0.12 4.36 1.49
N VAL A 134 0.79 4.89 2.30
CA VAL A 134 1.65 4.11 3.19
C VAL A 134 1.43 4.55 4.63
N PHE A 135 1.00 3.61 5.45
CA PHE A 135 0.81 3.77 6.89
C PHE A 135 1.88 2.96 7.63
N SER A 136 2.82 3.61 8.30
CA SER A 136 3.88 2.97 9.10
C SER A 136 4.70 1.91 8.35
N GLY A 137 4.92 2.07 7.04
CA GLY A 137 5.77 1.21 6.21
C GLY A 137 7.22 1.70 6.14
N PHE A 138 8.03 1.02 5.32
CA PHE A 138 9.42 1.39 5.01
C PHE A 138 9.76 1.02 3.55
N LEU A 139 10.87 1.53 3.02
CA LEU A 139 11.41 1.05 1.74
C LEU A 139 12.12 -0.29 1.95
N ALA A 140 11.69 -1.32 1.23
CA ALA A 140 12.35 -2.63 1.28
C ALA A 140 13.75 -2.56 0.69
N ASP A 141 14.74 -3.05 1.45
CA ASP A 141 16.10 -3.26 0.97
C ASP A 141 16.14 -4.58 0.17
N HIS A 142 15.81 -4.48 -1.11
CA HIS A 142 15.73 -5.61 -2.02
C HIS A 142 16.18 -5.23 -3.45
N PRO A 143 16.90 -6.11 -4.17
CA PRO A 143 17.42 -5.82 -5.52
C PRO A 143 16.35 -5.44 -6.56
N SER A 144 15.09 -5.79 -6.37
CA SER A 144 14.01 -5.40 -7.30
C SER A 144 13.36 -4.06 -6.95
N VAL A 145 13.73 -3.43 -5.82
CA VAL A 145 13.17 -2.15 -5.37
C VAL A 145 14.20 -1.05 -5.59
N HIS A 146 14.07 -0.35 -6.71
CA HIS A 146 14.96 0.75 -7.07
C HIS A 146 14.22 2.07 -7.05
N VAL A 147 14.67 3.01 -6.22
CA VAL A 147 14.12 4.37 -6.16
C VAL A 147 14.83 5.23 -7.20
N THR A 148 14.21 5.40 -8.34
CA THR A 148 14.69 6.26 -9.44
C THR A 148 13.56 7.16 -9.94
N ALA A 149 13.89 8.28 -10.56
CA ALA A 149 12.88 9.20 -11.12
C ALA A 149 11.92 8.50 -12.08
N GLU A 150 12.42 7.56 -12.88
CA GLU A 150 11.60 6.76 -13.80
C GLU A 150 10.60 5.85 -13.05
N ARG A 151 11.06 5.21 -11.96
CA ARG A 151 10.27 4.26 -11.18
C ARG A 151 9.20 4.93 -10.31
N VAL A 152 9.53 6.05 -9.69
CA VAL A 152 8.55 6.80 -8.91
C VAL A 152 7.57 7.54 -9.79
N GLY A 153 8.01 7.98 -10.98
CA GLY A 153 7.18 8.67 -11.96
C GLY A 153 6.44 9.87 -11.35
N THR A 154 5.20 10.07 -11.78
CA THR A 154 4.30 11.12 -11.28
C THR A 154 3.23 10.57 -10.34
N THR A 155 3.29 9.29 -9.97
CA THR A 155 2.29 8.68 -9.08
C THR A 155 2.35 9.33 -7.69
N PRO A 156 1.25 9.95 -7.22
CA PRO A 156 1.22 10.58 -5.90
C PRO A 156 1.37 9.55 -4.78
N ILE A 157 2.14 9.90 -3.75
CA ILE A 157 2.39 9.06 -2.59
C ILE A 157 2.02 9.83 -1.33
N PHE A 158 1.13 9.29 -0.51
CA PHE A 158 0.95 9.66 0.89
C PHE A 158 1.73 8.70 1.77
N TRP A 159 2.49 9.22 2.75
CA TRP A 159 3.19 8.36 3.70
C TRP A 159 3.18 8.96 5.09
N GLY A 160 2.36 8.37 5.97
CA GLY A 160 2.29 8.69 7.38
C GLY A 160 3.11 7.73 8.26
N HIS A 161 3.67 8.24 9.37
CA HIS A 161 4.43 7.43 10.31
C HIS A 161 4.48 8.05 11.72
N GLY A 162 4.30 7.21 12.74
CA GLY A 162 4.36 7.59 14.14
C GLY A 162 5.80 7.74 14.65
N THR A 163 6.08 8.83 15.40
CA THR A 163 7.44 9.04 15.93
C THR A 163 7.79 8.14 17.12
N ALA A 164 6.79 7.50 17.74
CA ALA A 164 6.97 6.52 18.82
C ALA A 164 6.71 5.07 18.35
N ASP A 165 6.86 4.81 17.03
CA ASP A 165 6.70 3.48 16.47
C ASP A 165 7.81 2.55 16.93
N GLY A 166 7.48 1.56 17.76
CA GLY A 166 8.42 0.58 18.31
C GLY A 166 8.60 -0.67 17.44
N ALA A 167 7.80 -0.84 16.39
CA ALA A 167 7.87 -2.00 15.49
C ALA A 167 8.62 -1.68 14.19
N VAL A 168 8.35 -0.50 13.61
CA VAL A 168 9.08 0.05 12.47
C VAL A 168 9.67 1.40 12.91
N PRO A 169 10.98 1.48 13.18
CA PRO A 169 11.60 2.71 13.64
C PRO A 169 11.33 3.89 12.70
N PHE A 170 11.01 5.05 13.27
CA PHE A 170 10.69 6.26 12.50
C PHE A 170 11.79 6.65 11.51
N GLU A 171 13.06 6.38 11.86
CA GLU A 171 14.24 6.63 11.01
C GLU A 171 14.17 5.84 9.68
N ALA A 172 13.51 4.68 9.66
CA ALA A 172 13.32 3.92 8.41
C ALA A 172 12.37 4.64 7.45
N ALA A 173 11.32 5.29 7.98
CA ALA A 173 10.45 6.14 7.18
C ALA A 173 11.17 7.39 6.70
N GLU A 174 11.92 8.09 7.56
CA GLU A 174 12.69 9.29 7.16
C GLU A 174 13.69 8.99 6.05
N THR A 175 14.39 7.86 6.14
CA THR A 175 15.30 7.38 5.08
C THR A 175 14.56 7.18 3.77
N GLY A 176 13.38 6.53 3.81
CA GLY A 176 12.53 6.33 2.65
C GLY A 176 12.03 7.65 2.04
N TRP A 177 11.58 8.59 2.87
CA TRP A 177 11.14 9.90 2.41
C TRP A 177 12.27 10.69 1.72
N GLN A 178 13.49 10.64 2.27
CA GLN A 178 14.65 11.29 1.66
C GLN A 178 14.97 10.68 0.29
N ALA A 179 14.97 9.36 0.19
CA ALA A 179 15.23 8.66 -1.07
C ALA A 179 14.17 9.00 -2.14
N LEU A 180 12.88 8.96 -1.78
CA LEU A 180 11.80 9.30 -2.69
C LEU A 180 11.85 10.76 -3.16
N ARG A 181 12.12 11.72 -2.25
CA ARG A 181 12.29 13.13 -2.61
C ARG A 181 13.48 13.35 -3.52
N ALA A 182 14.61 12.69 -3.25
CA ALA A 182 15.80 12.76 -4.09
C ALA A 182 15.55 12.25 -5.51
N ALA A 183 14.63 11.28 -5.67
CA ALA A 183 14.18 10.78 -6.97
C ALA A 183 13.07 11.64 -7.63
N GLY A 184 12.64 12.73 -6.98
CA GLY A 184 11.61 13.62 -7.51
C GLY A 184 10.17 13.11 -7.36
N ALA A 185 9.92 12.18 -6.44
CA ALA A 185 8.59 11.62 -6.21
C ALA A 185 7.58 12.70 -5.76
N ALA A 186 6.33 12.57 -6.21
CA ALA A 186 5.20 13.36 -5.72
C ALA A 186 4.77 12.86 -4.32
N LEU A 187 5.65 13.07 -3.33
CA LEU A 187 5.51 12.57 -1.96
C LEU A 187 4.97 13.64 -1.01
N GLU A 188 3.84 13.34 -0.37
CA GLU A 188 3.39 14.02 0.84
C GLU A 188 3.63 13.10 2.04
N SER A 189 4.50 13.53 2.97
CA SER A 189 4.87 12.72 4.12
C SER A 189 4.47 13.42 5.42
N HIS A 190 3.91 12.67 6.34
CA HIS A 190 3.43 13.14 7.63
C HIS A 190 4.12 12.41 8.78
N ARG A 191 4.59 13.18 9.79
CA ARG A 191 5.06 12.61 11.05
C ARG A 191 4.01 12.87 12.12
N TYR A 192 3.64 11.81 12.83
CA TYR A 192 2.66 11.89 13.90
C TYR A 192 3.35 11.76 15.26
N PRO A 193 3.48 12.90 16.01
CA PRO A 193 4.17 12.89 17.30
C PRO A 193 3.51 11.93 18.29
N SER A 194 4.34 11.12 18.96
CA SER A 194 3.92 10.13 19.97
C SER A 194 2.99 9.01 19.48
N MET A 195 2.63 8.95 18.21
CA MET A 195 1.89 7.84 17.65
C MET A 195 2.79 6.59 17.60
N SER A 196 2.29 5.47 18.09
CA SER A 196 2.94 4.16 18.06
C SER A 196 2.73 3.47 16.68
N HIS A 197 2.98 2.16 16.61
CA HIS A 197 2.73 1.36 15.40
C HIS A 197 1.23 1.11 15.20
N THR A 198 0.54 2.10 14.68
CA THR A 198 -0.92 2.10 14.46
C THR A 198 -1.30 3.11 13.38
N ILE A 199 -2.57 3.14 12.99
CA ILE A 199 -3.20 4.22 12.23
C ILE A 199 -4.17 4.91 13.20
N ASP A 200 -4.00 6.21 13.44
CA ASP A 200 -4.93 6.97 14.27
C ASP A 200 -5.91 7.82 13.44
N GLU A 201 -6.86 8.46 14.11
CA GLU A 201 -7.88 9.27 13.44
C GLU A 201 -7.30 10.50 12.73
N VAL A 202 -6.16 11.02 13.21
CA VAL A 202 -5.52 12.20 12.59
C VAL A 202 -4.87 11.80 11.28
N GLU A 203 -4.07 10.72 11.30
CA GLU A 203 -3.45 10.18 10.10
C GLU A 203 -4.48 9.78 9.04
N LEU A 204 -5.56 9.11 9.47
CA LEU A 204 -6.62 8.69 8.55
C LEU A 204 -7.34 9.89 7.91
N ARG A 205 -7.59 10.97 8.67
CA ARG A 205 -8.19 12.21 8.15
C ARG A 205 -7.27 12.92 7.18
N ASP A 206 -5.97 12.98 7.47
CA ASP A 206 -4.99 13.58 6.57
C ASP A 206 -4.90 12.79 5.26
N ALA A 207 -4.89 11.46 5.34
CA ALA A 207 -4.90 10.58 4.16
C ALA A 207 -6.17 10.76 3.32
N ALA A 208 -7.35 10.84 3.94
CA ALA A 208 -8.62 11.09 3.26
C ALA A 208 -8.62 12.46 2.54
N THR A 209 -8.19 13.51 3.25
CA THR A 209 -8.09 14.86 2.68
C THR A 209 -7.11 14.91 1.50
N TRP A 210 -5.98 14.23 1.61
CA TRP A 210 -5.01 14.10 0.53
C TRP A 210 -5.62 13.36 -0.66
N LEU A 211 -6.33 12.24 -0.42
CA LEU A 211 -6.95 11.45 -1.47
C LEU A 211 -8.00 12.24 -2.24
N ASP A 212 -8.89 12.97 -1.56
CA ASP A 212 -9.91 13.82 -2.20
C ASP A 212 -9.27 14.83 -3.14
N ARG A 213 -8.16 15.46 -2.73
CA ARG A 213 -7.42 16.43 -3.53
C ARG A 213 -6.80 15.79 -4.79
N ILE A 214 -6.23 14.58 -4.66
CA ILE A 214 -5.64 13.86 -5.80
C ILE A 214 -6.70 13.44 -6.80
N LEU A 215 -7.84 12.94 -6.34
CA LEU A 215 -8.95 12.54 -7.20
C LEU A 215 -9.54 13.74 -7.95
N ALA A 216 -9.73 14.88 -7.27
CA ALA A 216 -10.22 16.11 -7.90
C ALA A 216 -9.26 16.64 -8.99
N ALA A 217 -7.94 16.55 -8.78
CA ALA A 217 -6.95 16.95 -9.78
C ALA A 217 -6.94 16.02 -11.01
N GLY A 218 -7.15 14.70 -10.81
CA GLY A 218 -7.21 13.71 -11.88
C GLY A 218 -8.40 13.92 -12.84
N THR A 219 -9.55 14.31 -12.32
CA THR A 219 -10.75 14.59 -13.13
C THR A 219 -10.60 15.80 -14.03
N GLN A 220 -9.82 16.80 -13.65
CA GLN A 220 -9.58 18.01 -14.46
C GLN A 220 -8.67 17.76 -15.66
N ASN A 221 -7.72 16.84 -15.55
CA ASN A 221 -6.76 16.50 -16.61
C ASN A 221 -7.33 15.54 -17.66
N GLY A 222 -8.44 14.84 -17.37
CA GLY A 222 -9.11 13.93 -18.30
C GLY A 222 -10.19 14.57 -19.18
N ALA A 223 -10.51 15.86 -18.95
CA ALA A 223 -11.58 16.60 -19.66
C ALA A 223 -11.05 17.58 -20.74
N SER A 224 -9.76 17.49 -21.09
CA SER A 224 -9.13 18.38 -22.10
C SER A 224 -8.72 17.64 -23.38
#